data_5f6fbd071206538c039796c85178cee7
#
_entry.id   5f6fbd071206538c039796c85178cee7
#
_cell.length_a   1.000
_cell.length_b   1.000
_cell.length_c   1.000
_cell.angle_alpha   90.00
_cell.angle_beta   90.00
_cell.angle_gamma   90.00
#
_symmetry.space_group_name_H-M   'P 1'
#
loop_
_entity.id
_entity.type
_entity.pdbx_description
1 polymer ?
#
loop_
_entity_poly.entity_id
_entity_poly.type
_entity_poly.pdbx_seq_one_letter_code
_entity_poly.pdbx_strand_id
1 'polypeptide(L)'
;MHTITLLGHTLQLLAEKAIYLPQRRLLLVADVHLGKSETFQAAGVPIPNAINQATLMRLRHLCDRHEPTKLVILGDLFHSRLALVEEVRHAWAQFLAQIQLPVSLIVGNHDRALGGQLEQLGVHCIPEPFSLDTLILSHTPHPQPQHLNLCGHIH
;
A
#
# COMPACT_ATOMS: atom_id res chain seq x y z
N MET A 1 -2.76 -18.76 5.37
CA MET A 1 -2.24 -18.41 4.03
C MET A 1 -2.82 -19.37 3.00
N HIS A 2 -3.31 -18.83 1.92
CA HIS A 2 -3.79 -19.61 0.79
C HIS A 2 -2.94 -19.29 -0.43
N THR A 3 -2.50 -20.33 -1.13
CA THR A 3 -1.75 -20.18 -2.38
C THR A 3 -2.65 -20.53 -3.56
N ILE A 4 -2.76 -19.64 -4.53
CA ILE A 4 -3.50 -19.86 -5.77
C ILE A 4 -2.61 -19.52 -6.96
N THR A 5 -2.90 -20.11 -8.11
CA THR A 5 -2.19 -19.81 -9.37
C THR A 5 -3.22 -19.42 -10.42
N LEU A 6 -3.08 -18.22 -10.96
CA LEU A 6 -3.96 -17.66 -11.98
C LEU A 6 -3.11 -17.09 -13.12
N LEU A 7 -3.39 -17.51 -14.34
CA LEU A 7 -2.68 -17.03 -15.56
C LEU A 7 -1.15 -17.07 -15.42
N GLY A 8 -0.64 -18.13 -14.80
CA GLY A 8 0.80 -18.33 -14.60
C GLY A 8 1.40 -17.57 -13.41
N HIS A 9 0.61 -16.78 -12.69
CA HIS A 9 1.06 -16.06 -11.51
C HIS A 9 0.67 -16.81 -10.23
N THR A 10 1.66 -17.05 -9.37
CA THR A 10 1.42 -17.64 -8.05
C THR A 10 1.20 -16.53 -7.05
N LEU A 11 0.08 -16.60 -6.33
CA LEU A 11 -0.34 -15.62 -5.33
C LEU A 11 -0.46 -16.30 -3.97
N GLN A 12 0.20 -15.75 -2.97
CA GLN A 12 -0.03 -16.12 -1.58
C GLN A 12 -0.94 -15.08 -0.93
N LEU A 13 -2.16 -15.48 -0.64
CA LEU A 13 -3.15 -14.62 0.02
C LEU A 13 -2.92 -14.68 1.54
N LEU A 14 -2.54 -13.55 2.12
CA LEU A 14 -2.14 -13.46 3.51
C LEU A 14 -3.30 -12.97 4.39
N ALA A 15 -3.40 -13.53 5.59
CA ALA A 15 -4.45 -13.16 6.53
C ALA A 15 -4.40 -11.67 6.93
N GLU A 16 -3.22 -11.07 6.84
CA GLU A 16 -2.96 -9.68 7.17
C GLU A 16 -3.37 -8.71 6.04
N LYS A 17 -4.26 -9.16 5.15
CA LYS A 17 -4.79 -8.37 4.03
C LYS A 17 -3.68 -7.91 3.05
N ALA A 18 -2.84 -8.84 2.68
CA ALA A 18 -1.76 -8.63 1.73
C ALA A 18 -1.67 -9.81 0.75
N ILE A 19 -1.02 -9.58 -0.37
CA ILE A 19 -0.71 -10.62 -1.34
C ILE A 19 0.80 -10.63 -1.54
N TYR A 20 1.40 -11.80 -1.44
CA TYR A 20 2.81 -11.98 -1.77
C TYR A 20 2.93 -12.76 -3.09
N LEU A 21 3.75 -12.24 -3.99
CA LEU A 21 4.07 -12.84 -5.29
C LEU A 21 5.47 -13.44 -5.22
N PRO A 22 5.63 -14.73 -4.89
CA PRO A 22 6.96 -15.30 -4.66
C PRO A 22 7.85 -15.29 -5.89
N GLN A 23 7.30 -15.46 -7.08
CA GLN A 23 8.07 -15.44 -8.34
C GLN A 23 8.73 -14.08 -8.60
N ARG A 24 8.16 -13.01 -8.09
CA ARG A 24 8.66 -11.63 -8.26
C ARG A 24 9.18 -11.03 -6.96
N ARG A 25 9.03 -11.73 -5.86
CA ARG A 25 9.34 -11.26 -4.51
C ARG A 25 8.70 -9.89 -4.23
N LEU A 26 7.44 -9.72 -4.65
CA LEU A 26 6.65 -8.50 -4.42
C LEU A 26 5.64 -8.72 -3.32
N LEU A 27 5.59 -7.81 -2.37
CA LEU A 27 4.53 -7.73 -1.38
C LEU A 27 3.56 -6.62 -1.79
N LEU A 28 2.28 -6.97 -1.92
CA LEU A 28 1.22 -6.06 -2.33
C LEU A 28 0.27 -5.81 -1.18
N VAL A 29 -0.04 -4.55 -0.93
CA VAL A 29 -1.09 -4.11 -0.01
C VAL A 29 -1.90 -3.01 -0.67
N ALA A 30 -3.08 -2.71 -0.15
CA ALA A 30 -3.94 -1.66 -0.68
C ALA A 30 -4.68 -0.97 0.46
N ASP A 31 -5.13 0.26 0.21
CA ASP A 31 -6.04 0.99 1.08
C ASP A 31 -5.53 1.04 2.54
N VAL A 32 -4.27 1.41 2.70
CA VAL A 32 -3.61 1.48 4.01
C VAL A 32 -4.21 2.59 4.87
N HIS A 33 -4.59 3.70 4.24
CA HIS A 33 -5.27 4.84 4.89
C HIS A 33 -4.58 5.33 6.17
N LEU A 34 -3.26 5.52 6.12
CA LEU A 34 -2.53 6.13 7.23
C LEU A 34 -3.07 7.52 7.51
N GLY A 35 -3.10 7.87 8.78
CA GLY A 35 -3.60 9.18 9.21
C GLY A 35 -5.11 9.32 9.18
N LYS A 36 -5.86 8.21 9.12
CA LYS A 36 -7.31 8.23 9.19
C LYS A 36 -7.79 8.86 10.50
N SER A 37 -7.17 8.49 11.63
CA SER A 37 -7.49 9.06 12.94
C SER A 37 -7.26 10.57 12.98
N GLU A 38 -6.11 11.03 12.47
CA GLU A 38 -5.74 12.44 12.43
C GLU A 38 -6.67 13.23 11.54
N THR A 39 -7.10 12.65 10.42
CA THR A 39 -8.08 13.28 9.53
C THR A 39 -9.41 13.49 10.22
N PHE A 40 -9.93 12.48 10.93
CA PHE A 40 -11.18 12.60 11.67
C PHE A 40 -11.05 13.54 12.87
N GLN A 41 -9.91 13.53 13.57
CA GLN A 41 -9.66 14.45 14.68
C GLN A 41 -9.64 15.90 14.20
N ALA A 42 -9.06 16.20 13.05
CA ALA A 42 -9.08 17.53 12.45
C ALA A 42 -10.52 17.98 12.11
N ALA A 43 -11.43 17.05 11.84
CA ALA A 43 -12.85 17.32 11.62
C ALA A 43 -13.68 17.31 12.92
N GLY A 44 -13.04 17.17 14.08
CA GLY A 44 -13.71 17.18 15.39
C GLY A 44 -14.26 15.84 15.85
N VAL A 45 -13.93 14.74 15.16
CA VAL A 45 -14.37 13.39 15.52
C VAL A 45 -13.31 12.70 16.38
N PRO A 46 -13.60 12.29 17.64
CA PRO A 46 -12.61 11.63 18.48
C PRO A 46 -12.37 10.18 18.06
N ILE A 47 -11.17 9.87 17.58
CA ILE A 47 -10.73 8.52 17.21
C ILE A 47 -9.32 8.27 17.79
N PRO A 48 -9.02 7.06 18.34
CA PRO A 48 -7.70 6.75 18.88
C PRO A 48 -6.58 6.80 17.85
N ASN A 49 -5.39 7.27 18.25
CA ASN A 49 -4.20 7.39 17.39
C ASN A 49 -3.43 6.09 17.18
N ALA A 50 -3.73 5.03 17.93
CA ALA A 50 -2.99 3.77 17.91
C ALA A 50 -3.07 3.00 16.58
N ILE A 51 -4.01 3.35 15.71
CA ILE A 51 -4.29 2.63 14.46
C ILE A 51 -3.09 2.68 13.50
N ASN A 52 -2.41 3.84 13.39
CA ASN A 52 -1.26 3.99 12.49
C ASN A 52 -0.11 3.07 12.87
N GLN A 53 0.22 3.01 14.15
CA GLN A 53 1.30 2.15 14.64
C GLN A 53 0.99 0.68 14.39
N ALA A 54 -0.23 0.24 14.67
CA ALA A 54 -0.66 -1.14 14.42
C ALA A 54 -0.54 -1.51 12.94
N THR A 55 -0.93 -0.59 12.05
CA THR A 55 -0.84 -0.78 10.61
C THR A 55 0.61 -0.90 10.15
N LEU A 56 1.49 0.00 10.59
CA LEU A 56 2.90 -0.01 10.21
C LEU A 56 3.62 -1.23 10.79
N MET A 57 3.31 -1.64 12.01
CA MET A 57 3.86 -2.87 12.60
C MET A 57 3.44 -4.10 11.80
N ARG A 58 2.19 -4.17 11.37
CA ARG A 58 1.70 -5.26 10.52
C ARG A 58 2.47 -5.33 9.21
N LEU A 59 2.65 -4.19 8.53
CA LEU A 59 3.40 -4.11 7.27
C LEU A 59 4.86 -4.50 7.47
N ARG A 60 5.48 -4.02 8.52
CA ARG A 60 6.87 -4.39 8.85
C ARG A 60 6.99 -5.88 9.08
N HIS A 61 6.10 -6.46 9.87
CA HIS A 61 6.08 -7.89 10.15
C HIS A 61 5.95 -8.72 8.87
N LEU A 62 5.12 -8.28 7.94
CA LEU A 62 4.99 -8.92 6.62
C LEU A 62 6.29 -8.84 5.81
N CYS A 63 6.97 -7.70 5.84
CA CYS A 63 8.25 -7.54 5.16
C CYS A 63 9.33 -8.45 5.78
N ASP A 64 9.39 -8.50 7.10
CA ASP A 64 10.36 -9.35 7.81
C ASP A 64 10.12 -10.84 7.52
N ARG A 65 8.86 -11.26 7.45
CA ARG A 65 8.46 -12.65 7.27
C ARG A 65 8.65 -13.17 5.85
N HIS A 66 8.33 -12.34 4.85
CA HIS A 66 8.35 -12.75 3.44
C HIS A 66 9.59 -12.31 2.68
N GLU A 67 10.38 -11.43 3.26
CA GLU A 67 11.61 -10.89 2.65
C GLU A 67 11.43 -10.47 1.18
N PRO A 68 10.42 -9.62 0.89
CA PRO A 68 10.23 -9.14 -0.47
C PRO A 68 11.39 -8.26 -0.91
N THR A 69 11.57 -8.07 -2.21
CA THR A 69 12.50 -7.09 -2.73
C THR A 69 11.87 -5.71 -2.87
N LYS A 70 10.52 -5.64 -2.82
CA LYS A 70 9.78 -4.40 -3.00
C LYS A 70 8.41 -4.50 -2.35
N LEU A 71 7.97 -3.42 -1.74
CA LEU A 71 6.60 -3.23 -1.27
C LEU A 71 5.85 -2.35 -2.29
N VAL A 72 4.72 -2.82 -2.77
CA VAL A 72 3.85 -2.07 -3.69
C VAL A 72 2.50 -1.84 -3.02
N ILE A 73 2.09 -0.59 -2.99
CA ILE A 73 0.82 -0.18 -2.41
C ILE A 73 -0.14 0.16 -3.55
N LEU A 74 -1.27 -0.53 -3.61
CA LEU A 74 -2.27 -0.39 -4.65
C LEU A 74 -3.27 0.72 -4.31
N GLY A 75 -2.76 1.94 -4.16
CA GLY A 75 -3.54 3.14 -3.88
C GLY A 75 -3.88 3.37 -2.41
N ASP A 76 -4.21 4.61 -2.12
CA ASP A 76 -4.70 5.11 -0.83
C ASP A 76 -3.78 4.77 0.36
N LEU A 77 -2.52 5.21 0.23
CA LEU A 77 -1.54 5.08 1.32
C LEU A 77 -1.90 5.99 2.50
N PHE A 78 -2.16 7.26 2.24
CA PHE A 78 -2.62 8.21 3.26
C PHE A 78 -4.11 8.50 3.08
N HIS A 79 -4.81 8.71 4.18
CA HIS A 79 -6.25 8.90 4.14
C HIS A 79 -6.66 10.21 3.46
N SER A 80 -5.92 11.30 3.72
CA SER A 80 -6.15 12.62 3.13
C SER A 80 -4.94 13.53 3.35
N ARG A 81 -5.02 14.77 2.84
CA ARG A 81 -4.00 15.79 3.15
C ARG A 81 -3.89 16.09 4.64
N LEU A 82 -5.01 16.01 5.36
CA LEU A 82 -5.06 16.24 6.81
C LEU A 82 -4.36 15.11 7.60
N ALA A 83 -4.07 13.99 6.97
CA ALA A 83 -3.34 12.89 7.56
C ALA A 83 -1.84 13.19 7.72
N LEU A 84 -1.28 14.12 6.96
CA LEU A 84 0.15 14.39 6.91
C LEU A 84 0.64 15.32 8.03
N VAL A 85 0.21 15.04 9.25
CA VAL A 85 0.77 15.69 10.45
C VAL A 85 2.17 15.16 10.73
N GLU A 86 2.95 15.90 11.52
CA GLU A 86 4.35 15.56 11.78
C GLU A 86 4.52 14.16 12.37
N GLU A 87 3.64 13.74 13.28
CA GLU A 87 3.67 12.40 13.87
C GLU A 87 3.54 11.29 12.81
N VAL A 88 2.64 11.46 11.84
CA VAL A 88 2.44 10.49 10.77
C VAL A 88 3.64 10.48 9.84
N ARG A 89 4.16 11.65 9.49
CA ARG A 89 5.38 11.77 8.65
C ARG A 89 6.57 11.09 9.32
N HIS A 90 6.74 11.31 10.62
CA HIS A 90 7.82 10.72 11.40
C HIS A 90 7.68 9.19 11.49
N ALA A 91 6.48 8.71 11.79
CA ALA A 91 6.20 7.26 11.86
C ALA A 91 6.46 6.57 10.53
N TRP A 92 6.06 7.21 9.43
CA TRP A 92 6.31 6.70 8.08
C TRP A 92 7.81 6.65 7.76
N ALA A 93 8.54 7.71 8.07
CA ALA A 93 10.00 7.77 7.85
C ALA A 93 10.72 6.69 8.65
N GLN A 94 10.33 6.46 9.90
CA GLN A 94 10.88 5.37 10.72
C GLN A 94 10.57 4.00 10.10
N PHE A 95 9.36 3.80 9.63
CA PHE A 95 8.96 2.56 8.96
C PHE A 95 9.85 2.27 7.74
N LEU A 96 10.06 3.27 6.87
CA LEU A 96 10.92 3.12 5.70
C LEU A 96 12.36 2.77 6.10
N ALA A 97 12.89 3.42 7.13
CA ALA A 97 14.23 3.13 7.63
C ALA A 97 14.35 1.71 8.17
N GLN A 98 13.30 1.19 8.77
CA GLN A 98 13.28 -0.17 9.35
C GLN A 98 13.17 -1.27 8.30
N ILE A 99 12.34 -1.10 7.27
CA ILE A 99 12.15 -2.13 6.25
C ILE A 99 13.29 -2.17 5.24
N GLN A 100 13.94 -1.04 4.96
CA GLN A 100 15.06 -0.92 4.01
C GLN A 100 14.71 -1.49 2.62
N LEU A 101 13.49 -1.28 2.18
CA LEU A 101 12.99 -1.74 0.88
C LEU A 101 12.46 -0.55 0.08
N PRO A 102 12.58 -0.59 -1.26
CA PRO A 102 11.87 0.38 -2.08
C PRO A 102 10.36 0.20 -1.95
N VAL A 103 9.66 1.32 -1.84
CA VAL A 103 8.20 1.37 -1.77
C VAL A 103 7.67 2.11 -2.98
N SER A 104 6.81 1.46 -3.74
CA SER A 104 6.08 2.07 -4.85
C SER A 104 4.60 2.19 -4.52
N LEU A 105 3.99 3.26 -4.97
CA LEU A 105 2.56 3.53 -4.81
C LEU A 105 1.92 3.64 -6.19
N ILE A 106 0.95 2.78 -6.45
CA ILE A 106 0.04 2.97 -7.56
C ILE A 106 -0.99 4.01 -7.10
N VAL A 107 -0.96 5.19 -7.69
CA VAL A 107 -1.68 6.36 -7.17
C VAL A 107 -3.19 6.16 -7.18
N GLY A 108 -3.80 6.27 -5.99
CA GLY A 108 -5.24 6.16 -5.79
C GLY A 108 -5.92 7.52 -5.63
N ASN A 109 -7.22 7.49 -5.35
CA ASN A 109 -8.04 8.71 -5.24
C ASN A 109 -7.56 9.66 -4.14
N HIS A 110 -7.30 9.12 -2.95
CA HIS A 110 -6.83 9.92 -1.81
C HIS A 110 -5.40 10.42 -2.00
N ASP A 111 -4.57 9.66 -2.71
CA ASP A 111 -3.17 10.01 -2.94
C ASP A 111 -3.01 11.21 -3.87
N ARG A 112 -3.91 11.38 -4.84
CA ARG A 112 -3.85 12.48 -5.82
C ARG A 112 -3.87 13.85 -5.15
N ALA A 113 -4.56 13.97 -4.04
CA ALA A 113 -4.64 15.23 -3.28
C ALA A 113 -3.30 15.64 -2.66
N LEU A 114 -2.34 14.72 -2.53
CA LEU A 114 -1.06 14.96 -1.90
C LEU A 114 0.00 15.46 -2.88
N GLY A 115 -0.19 15.25 -4.18
CA GLY A 115 0.71 15.72 -5.23
C GLY A 115 2.17 15.31 -5.00
N GLY A 116 3.09 16.24 -5.16
CA GLY A 116 4.53 16.00 -5.00
C GLY A 116 5.00 15.68 -3.59
N GLN A 117 4.15 15.80 -2.56
CA GLN A 117 4.53 15.47 -1.19
C GLN A 117 4.85 13.98 -1.01
N LEU A 118 4.23 13.10 -1.81
CA LEU A 118 4.47 11.66 -1.75
C LEU A 118 5.92 11.29 -2.06
N GLU A 119 6.51 11.91 -3.07
CA GLU A 119 7.92 11.67 -3.43
C GLU A 119 8.85 12.15 -2.32
N GLN A 120 8.53 13.26 -1.67
CA GLN A 120 9.28 13.76 -0.52
C GLN A 120 9.22 12.81 0.67
N LEU A 121 8.18 11.97 0.74
CA LEU A 121 8.02 10.95 1.77
C LEU A 121 8.72 9.63 1.43
N GLY A 122 9.53 9.60 0.37
CA GLY A 122 10.30 8.43 -0.01
C GLY A 122 9.50 7.35 -0.76
N VAL A 123 8.40 7.73 -1.39
CA VAL A 123 7.52 6.81 -2.12
C VAL A 123 7.65 7.06 -3.61
N HIS A 124 7.90 6.01 -4.39
CA HIS A 124 7.91 6.09 -5.85
C HIS A 124 6.48 5.96 -6.37
N CYS A 125 5.96 7.05 -6.94
CA CYS A 125 4.59 7.11 -7.45
C CYS A 125 4.50 6.61 -8.89
N ILE A 126 3.53 5.73 -9.14
CA ILE A 126 3.27 5.14 -10.46
C ILE A 126 1.80 5.38 -10.80
N PRO A 127 1.48 5.94 -11.99
CA PRO A 127 0.10 6.06 -12.42
C PRO A 127 -0.51 4.69 -12.72
N GLU A 128 -1.82 4.54 -12.50
CA GLU A 128 -2.54 3.33 -12.87
C GLU A 128 -3.03 3.36 -14.33
N PRO A 129 -3.15 2.22 -15.01
CA PRO A 129 -2.68 0.91 -14.59
C PRO A 129 -1.18 0.71 -14.82
N PHE A 130 -0.57 -0.15 -14.01
CA PHE A 130 0.83 -0.52 -14.17
C PHE A 130 0.93 -1.98 -14.58
N SER A 131 1.57 -2.25 -15.72
CA SER A 131 1.66 -3.59 -16.30
C SER A 131 3.03 -4.22 -16.04
N LEU A 132 3.00 -5.48 -15.57
CA LEU A 132 4.15 -6.36 -15.43
C LEU A 132 3.84 -7.64 -16.22
N ASP A 133 4.18 -7.69 -17.50
CA ASP A 133 3.78 -8.76 -18.41
C ASP A 133 2.24 -8.93 -18.44
N THR A 134 1.72 -10.07 -18.05
CA THR A 134 0.28 -10.33 -17.97
C THR A 134 -0.33 -9.99 -16.61
N LEU A 135 0.44 -9.37 -15.72
CA LEU A 135 -0.03 -8.87 -14.44
C LEU A 135 -0.27 -7.36 -14.51
N ILE A 136 -1.45 -6.91 -14.10
CA ILE A 136 -1.80 -5.50 -14.04
C ILE A 136 -2.04 -5.12 -12.59
N LEU A 137 -1.34 -4.08 -12.14
CA LEU A 137 -1.50 -3.50 -10.81
C LEU A 137 -2.20 -2.16 -10.94
N SER A 138 -3.24 -1.93 -10.15
CA SER A 138 -4.03 -0.70 -10.20
C SER A 138 -4.67 -0.41 -8.85
N HIS A 139 -5.15 0.82 -8.65
CA HIS A 139 -5.98 1.13 -7.50
C HIS A 139 -7.43 0.71 -7.74
N THR A 140 -8.00 1.10 -8.88
CA THR A 140 -9.33 0.71 -9.31
C THR A 140 -9.27 -0.43 -10.34
N PRO A 141 -10.35 -1.21 -10.53
CA PRO A 141 -10.35 -2.30 -11.49
C PRO A 141 -10.01 -1.87 -12.92
N HIS A 142 -9.05 -2.54 -13.54
CA HIS A 142 -8.64 -2.36 -14.93
C HIS A 142 -8.58 -3.72 -15.64
N PRO A 143 -9.72 -4.41 -15.80
CA PRO A 143 -9.73 -5.74 -16.41
C PRO A 143 -9.31 -5.69 -17.87
N GLN A 144 -8.45 -6.60 -18.26
CA GLN A 144 -8.03 -6.79 -19.65
C GLN A 144 -8.03 -8.28 -19.98
N PRO A 145 -8.42 -8.66 -21.24
CA PRO A 145 -8.37 -10.06 -21.64
C PRO A 145 -6.99 -10.68 -21.44
N GLN A 146 -6.95 -11.90 -20.96
CA GLN A 146 -5.72 -12.69 -20.73
C GLN A 146 -4.72 -12.04 -19.76
N HIS A 147 -5.16 -11.09 -18.95
CA HIS A 147 -4.35 -10.44 -17.91
C HIS A 147 -4.98 -10.66 -16.54
N LEU A 148 -4.13 -10.78 -15.52
CA LEU A 148 -4.56 -10.78 -14.13
C LEU A 148 -4.47 -9.35 -13.59
N ASN A 149 -5.59 -8.79 -13.17
CA ASN A 149 -5.60 -7.48 -12.52
C ASN A 149 -5.74 -7.65 -10.99
N LEU A 150 -4.77 -7.09 -10.26
CA LEU A 150 -4.83 -6.97 -8.81
C LEU A 150 -5.03 -5.49 -8.48
N CYS A 151 -6.07 -5.19 -7.73
CA CYS A 151 -6.43 -3.81 -7.39
C CYS A 151 -6.91 -3.68 -5.94
N GLY A 152 -6.94 -2.43 -5.46
CA GLY A 152 -7.57 -2.04 -4.21
C GLY A 152 -8.96 -1.44 -4.42
N HIS A 153 -9.31 -0.45 -3.60
CA HIS A 153 -10.52 0.40 -3.69
C HIS A 153 -11.86 -0.29 -3.45
N ILE A 154 -11.93 -1.60 -3.45
CA ILE A 154 -13.18 -2.34 -3.21
C ILE A 154 -13.33 -2.56 -1.72
N HIS A 155 -14.35 -1.92 -1.14
CA HIS A 155 -14.64 -1.97 0.30
C HIS A 155 -15.86 -2.82 0.59
#